data_9282e7eb1ccd1a0f07cbfb5fcf7274b4
#
_entry.id   9282e7eb1ccd1a0f07cbfb5fcf7274b4
#
_cell.length_a   1.000
_cell.length_b   1.000
_cell.length_c   1.000
_cell.angle_alpha   90.00
_cell.angle_beta   90.00
_cell.angle_gamma   90.00
#
_symmetry.space_group_name_H-M   'P 1'
#
loop_
_entity.id
_entity.type
_entity.pdbx_description
1 polymer ?
#
loop_
_entity_poly.entity_id
_entity_poly.type
_entity_poly.pdbx_seq_one_letter_code
_entity_poly.pdbx_strand_id
1 'polypeptide(L)'
;MIYFLAFITDLIIGDPFKFHPIIKIGNTIKKIEKFIYKDKYFNGFLLLLFTILIFIIPIYIIRNTTFTFIFLILKYYIIYSLIATKSLYKETLKVVDALKKNNIKEAKKLLSYVVSRDTTMLNEQQIKKALIETISENTIDGVIAPLFYLALGAKFGIDIELLVAYKIVNTLDSMVGYKNKKYRKFGYFSAKTDDYLNFIPARIGSFVMLCSGLFYSKNIKKSISIFLKNRNNQTSPNAGFPEAAIAGILDIKLAGPSTYFGNTINKLYIGNNDRLITLKDITITYKVLFISSSIFLLLMIGVIYGV
;
A
#
# COMPACT_ATOMS: atom_id res chain seq x y z
N MET A 1 13.71 -1.01 20.03
CA MET A 1 14.83 -0.35 19.30
C MET A 1 14.92 -0.80 17.83
N ILE A 2 14.91 -2.09 17.48
CA ILE A 2 15.07 -2.61 16.11
C ILE A 2 14.00 -2.07 15.13
N TYR A 3 12.73 -1.96 15.52
CA TYR A 3 11.62 -1.46 14.70
C TYR A 3 11.81 0.01 14.32
N PHE A 4 12.22 0.82 15.30
CA PHE A 4 12.52 2.24 15.08
C PHE A 4 13.68 2.43 14.11
N LEU A 5 14.80 1.71 14.35
CA LEU A 5 15.98 1.78 13.48
C LEU A 5 15.66 1.34 12.04
N ALA A 6 14.89 0.26 11.86
CA ALA A 6 14.50 -0.23 10.55
C ALA A 6 13.64 0.82 9.78
N PHE A 7 12.70 1.47 10.47
CA PHE A 7 11.88 2.53 9.87
C PHE A 7 12.72 3.77 9.51
N ILE A 8 13.62 4.20 10.37
CA ILE A 8 14.54 5.32 10.06
C ILE A 8 15.43 4.96 8.86
N THR A 9 15.88 3.72 8.76
CA THR A 9 16.66 3.26 7.61
C THR A 9 15.84 3.31 6.31
N ASP A 10 14.55 2.90 6.33
CA ASP A 10 13.67 3.10 5.18
C ASP A 10 13.57 4.59 4.82
N LEU A 11 13.34 5.48 5.77
CA LEU A 11 13.23 6.92 5.51
C LEU A 11 14.49 7.53 4.88
N ILE A 12 15.69 7.06 5.26
CA ILE A 12 16.96 7.60 4.78
C ILE A 12 17.38 6.96 3.46
N ILE A 13 17.38 5.63 3.38
CA ILE A 13 17.93 4.86 2.28
C ILE A 13 16.85 4.52 1.24
N GLY A 14 15.67 4.06 1.71
CA GLY A 14 14.62 3.45 0.86
C GLY A 14 14.95 1.99 0.56
N ASP A 15 14.31 1.40 -0.45
CA ASP A 15 14.43 -0.01 -0.77
C ASP A 15 15.87 -0.46 -1.08
N PRO A 16 16.26 -1.65 -0.64
CA PRO A 16 17.55 -2.21 -1.00
C PRO A 16 17.62 -2.54 -2.50
N PHE A 17 18.70 -2.12 -3.18
CA PHE A 17 18.90 -2.33 -4.62
C PHE A 17 18.97 -3.82 -5.03
N LYS A 18 19.49 -4.67 -4.14
CA LYS A 18 19.70 -6.11 -4.39
C LYS A 18 18.98 -6.94 -3.33
N PHE A 19 18.50 -8.12 -3.74
CA PHE A 19 17.87 -9.12 -2.83
C PHE A 19 16.57 -8.68 -2.17
N HIS A 20 15.85 -7.69 -2.74
CA HIS A 20 14.60 -7.21 -2.17
C HIS A 20 13.59 -8.36 -1.99
N PRO A 21 13.03 -8.56 -0.76
CA PRO A 21 12.13 -9.68 -0.48
C PRO A 21 10.89 -9.70 -1.39
N ILE A 22 10.30 -8.54 -1.70
CA ILE A 22 9.13 -8.44 -2.59
C ILE A 22 9.44 -8.99 -3.99
N ILE A 23 10.64 -8.75 -4.53
CA ILE A 23 11.04 -9.28 -5.84
C ILE A 23 11.11 -10.81 -5.78
N LYS A 24 11.66 -11.38 -4.69
CA LYS A 24 11.70 -12.83 -4.49
C LYS A 24 10.29 -13.40 -4.36
N ILE A 25 9.41 -12.77 -3.58
CA ILE A 25 7.99 -13.14 -3.45
C ILE A 25 7.33 -13.13 -4.83
N GLY A 26 7.42 -12.03 -5.58
CA GLY A 26 6.82 -11.91 -6.91
C GLY A 26 7.32 -12.95 -7.91
N ASN A 27 8.62 -13.23 -7.92
CA ASN A 27 9.20 -14.27 -8.78
C ASN A 27 8.73 -15.67 -8.37
N THR A 28 8.56 -15.95 -7.09
CA THR A 28 8.02 -17.22 -6.58
C THR A 28 6.56 -17.36 -6.97
N ILE A 29 5.74 -16.32 -6.83
CA ILE A 29 4.34 -16.30 -7.27
C ILE A 29 4.25 -16.65 -8.77
N LYS A 30 5.05 -16.00 -9.62
CA LYS A 30 5.08 -16.29 -11.08
C LYS A 30 5.46 -17.74 -11.38
N LYS A 31 6.43 -18.29 -10.65
CA LYS A 31 6.82 -19.70 -10.81
C LYS A 31 5.69 -20.64 -10.42
N ILE A 32 5.11 -20.47 -9.24
CA ILE A 32 4.01 -21.31 -8.77
C ILE A 32 2.80 -21.18 -9.71
N GLU A 33 2.41 -19.95 -10.10
CA GLU A 33 1.34 -19.71 -11.06
C GLU A 33 1.55 -20.54 -12.33
N LYS A 34 2.75 -20.53 -12.91
CA LYS A 34 3.06 -21.26 -14.14
C LYS A 34 2.78 -22.77 -14.03
N PHE A 35 2.99 -23.36 -12.85
CA PHE A 35 2.80 -24.81 -12.65
C PHE A 35 1.36 -25.17 -12.29
N ILE A 36 0.67 -24.33 -11.51
CA ILE A 36 -0.63 -24.71 -10.95
C ILE A 36 -1.80 -23.94 -11.56
N TYR A 37 -1.55 -22.98 -12.47
CA TYR A 37 -2.64 -22.17 -13.03
C TYR A 37 -3.71 -23.03 -13.68
N LYS A 38 -4.92 -22.94 -13.16
CA LYS A 38 -6.19 -23.38 -13.76
C LYS A 38 -7.23 -22.34 -13.35
N ASP A 39 -8.21 -22.08 -14.20
CA ASP A 39 -9.32 -21.15 -13.88
C ASP A 39 -10.28 -21.76 -12.85
N LYS A 40 -9.75 -22.05 -11.66
CA LYS A 40 -10.47 -22.65 -10.52
C LYS A 40 -10.08 -21.93 -9.22
N TYR A 41 -11.05 -21.78 -8.33
CA TYR A 41 -10.82 -21.23 -6.97
C TYR A 41 -9.78 -22.05 -6.18
N PHE A 42 -9.86 -23.37 -6.23
CA PHE A 42 -8.95 -24.26 -5.50
C PHE A 42 -7.47 -24.05 -5.88
N ASN A 43 -7.18 -23.83 -7.17
CA ASN A 43 -5.81 -23.56 -7.61
C ASN A 43 -5.31 -22.20 -7.09
N GLY A 44 -6.19 -21.21 -7.01
CA GLY A 44 -5.87 -19.93 -6.37
C GLY A 44 -5.63 -20.03 -4.87
N PHE A 45 -6.37 -20.87 -4.16
CA PHE A 45 -6.12 -21.19 -2.76
C PHE A 45 -4.75 -21.86 -2.59
N LEU A 46 -4.39 -22.82 -3.45
CA LEU A 46 -3.08 -23.45 -3.42
C LEU A 46 -1.95 -22.45 -3.69
N LEU A 47 -2.13 -21.50 -4.60
CA LEU A 47 -1.14 -20.45 -4.85
C LEU A 47 -0.87 -19.64 -3.57
N LEU A 48 -1.93 -19.19 -2.89
CA LEU A 48 -1.83 -18.45 -1.63
C LEU A 48 -1.11 -19.28 -0.57
N LEU A 49 -1.57 -20.52 -0.34
CA LEU A 49 -1.04 -21.42 0.68
C LEU A 49 0.45 -21.73 0.46
N PHE A 50 0.82 -22.17 -0.75
CA PHE A 50 2.20 -22.52 -1.04
C PHE A 50 3.13 -21.32 -0.97
N THR A 51 2.69 -20.13 -1.44
CA THR A 51 3.51 -18.94 -1.34
C THR A 51 3.77 -18.59 0.12
N ILE A 52 2.76 -18.64 0.99
CA ILE A 52 2.94 -18.37 2.43
C ILE A 52 3.90 -19.40 3.05
N LEU A 53 3.68 -20.70 2.82
CA LEU A 53 4.49 -21.74 3.43
C LEU A 53 5.98 -21.66 3.03
N ILE A 54 6.28 -21.40 1.73
CA ILE A 54 7.65 -21.28 1.23
C ILE A 54 8.46 -20.19 1.95
N PHE A 55 7.83 -19.10 2.36
CA PHE A 55 8.54 -18.00 3.03
C PHE A 55 8.47 -18.08 4.56
N ILE A 56 7.35 -18.55 5.12
CA ILE A 56 7.16 -18.56 6.58
C ILE A 56 7.92 -19.71 7.24
N ILE A 57 7.92 -20.90 6.63
CA ILE A 57 8.61 -22.08 7.21
C ILE A 57 10.11 -21.81 7.43
N PRO A 58 10.89 -21.30 6.46
CA PRO A 58 12.29 -20.98 6.69
C PRO A 58 12.52 -19.93 7.78
N ILE A 59 11.68 -18.90 7.84
CA ILE A 59 11.77 -17.88 8.89
C ILE A 59 11.55 -18.50 10.26
N TYR A 60 10.53 -19.34 10.41
CA TYR A 60 10.23 -20.06 11.65
C TYR A 60 11.37 -20.99 12.09
N ILE A 61 11.97 -21.72 11.16
CA ILE A 61 13.11 -22.61 11.42
C ILE A 61 14.31 -21.78 11.91
N ILE A 62 14.70 -20.74 11.16
CA ILE A 62 15.87 -19.90 11.52
C ILE A 62 15.67 -19.23 12.88
N ARG A 63 14.45 -18.81 13.20
CA ARG A 63 14.11 -18.22 14.49
C ARG A 63 14.35 -19.18 15.66
N ASN A 64 14.03 -20.46 15.51
CA ASN A 64 14.14 -21.47 16.56
C ASN A 64 15.54 -22.14 16.60
N THR A 65 16.47 -21.72 15.73
CA THR A 65 17.85 -22.18 15.77
C THR A 65 18.69 -21.31 16.72
N THR A 66 19.83 -21.80 17.14
CA THR A 66 20.72 -21.16 18.12
C THR A 66 21.45 -19.90 17.59
N PHE A 67 21.28 -19.54 16.32
CA PHE A 67 21.92 -18.39 15.68
C PHE A 67 21.19 -17.07 15.91
N THR A 68 21.00 -16.67 17.16
CA THR A 68 20.29 -15.43 17.56
C THR A 68 20.79 -14.18 16.83
N PHE A 69 22.09 -14.05 16.64
CA PHE A 69 22.67 -12.86 15.98
C PHE A 69 22.31 -12.80 14.48
N ILE A 70 22.40 -13.91 13.78
CA ILE A 70 22.01 -14.00 12.34
C ILE A 70 20.53 -13.71 12.19
N PHE A 71 19.70 -14.25 13.10
CA PHE A 71 18.27 -13.97 13.09
C PHE A 71 17.97 -12.47 13.32
N LEU A 72 18.68 -11.79 14.21
CA LEU A 72 18.49 -10.35 14.43
C LEU A 72 18.84 -9.51 13.19
N ILE A 73 19.92 -9.86 12.48
CA ILE A 73 20.29 -9.20 11.22
C ILE A 73 19.21 -9.44 10.16
N LEU A 74 18.75 -10.69 10.00
CA LEU A 74 17.69 -11.05 9.07
C LEU A 74 16.39 -10.32 9.40
N LYS A 75 16.01 -10.29 10.67
CA LYS A 75 14.84 -9.59 11.19
C LYS A 75 14.91 -8.09 10.85
N TYR A 76 16.02 -7.44 11.15
CA TYR A 76 16.23 -6.02 10.82
C TYR A 76 16.09 -5.77 9.32
N TYR A 77 16.74 -6.60 8.50
CA TYR A 77 16.70 -6.49 7.04
C TYR A 77 15.29 -6.68 6.48
N ILE A 78 14.54 -7.69 6.95
CA ILE A 78 13.17 -7.93 6.53
C ILE A 78 12.27 -6.75 6.89
N ILE A 79 12.33 -6.25 8.12
CA ILE A 79 11.51 -5.13 8.57
C ILE A 79 11.79 -3.90 7.72
N TYR A 80 13.06 -3.52 7.58
CA TYR A 80 13.51 -2.38 6.80
C TYR A 80 13.03 -2.46 5.33
N SER A 81 13.19 -3.62 4.70
CA SER A 81 12.90 -3.80 3.27
C SER A 81 11.41 -4.00 2.94
N LEU A 82 10.55 -4.22 3.92
CA LEU A 82 9.12 -4.41 3.71
C LEU A 82 8.26 -3.20 4.08
N ILE A 83 8.87 -2.15 4.63
CA ILE A 83 8.26 -0.83 4.83
C ILE A 83 8.67 0.05 3.65
N ALA A 84 7.73 0.61 2.93
CA ALA A 84 7.98 1.25 1.64
C ALA A 84 7.73 2.77 1.65
N THR A 85 8.02 3.47 2.76
CA THR A 85 7.73 4.92 2.89
C THR A 85 8.54 5.74 1.89
N LYS A 86 9.86 5.54 1.88
CA LYS A 86 10.78 6.27 1.00
C LYS A 86 10.60 5.87 -0.46
N SER A 87 10.36 4.60 -0.72
CA SER A 87 10.20 4.09 -2.08
C SER A 87 8.92 4.60 -2.72
N LEU A 88 7.81 4.61 -1.99
CA LEU A 88 6.57 5.22 -2.45
C LEU A 88 6.79 6.69 -2.82
N TYR A 89 7.46 7.44 -1.96
CA TYR A 89 7.82 8.84 -2.24
C TYR A 89 8.70 8.97 -3.47
N LYS A 90 9.81 8.21 -3.56
CA LYS A 90 10.77 8.31 -4.68
C LYS A 90 10.12 7.96 -6.01
N GLU A 91 9.35 6.86 -6.09
CA GLU A 91 8.75 6.42 -7.35
C GLU A 91 7.66 7.38 -7.81
N THR A 92 6.84 7.88 -6.91
CA THR A 92 5.81 8.86 -7.26
C THR A 92 6.37 10.25 -7.54
N LEU A 93 7.51 10.63 -6.93
CA LEU A 93 8.21 11.89 -7.21
C LEU A 93 8.69 11.98 -8.66
N LYS A 94 9.12 10.86 -9.28
CA LYS A 94 9.50 10.82 -10.69
C LYS A 94 8.36 11.31 -11.60
N VAL A 95 7.11 10.95 -11.27
CA VAL A 95 5.93 11.43 -12.02
C VAL A 95 5.75 12.93 -11.84
N VAL A 96 5.92 13.44 -10.61
CA VAL A 96 5.84 14.89 -10.31
C VAL A 96 6.90 15.66 -11.08
N ASP A 97 8.12 15.14 -11.14
CA ASP A 97 9.22 15.81 -11.84
C ASP A 97 9.01 15.82 -13.38
N ALA A 98 8.40 14.77 -13.94
CA ALA A 98 7.98 14.77 -15.34
C ALA A 98 6.86 15.82 -15.59
N LEU A 99 5.90 15.96 -14.68
CA LEU A 99 4.84 16.99 -14.75
C LEU A 99 5.41 18.41 -14.66
N LYS A 100 6.39 18.67 -13.77
CA LYS A 100 7.07 19.97 -13.68
C LYS A 100 7.79 20.36 -14.96
N LYS A 101 8.29 19.37 -15.72
CA LYS A 101 8.93 19.54 -17.01
C LYS A 101 7.94 19.61 -18.18
N ASN A 102 6.62 19.63 -17.90
CA ASN A 102 5.55 19.55 -18.90
C ASN A 102 5.65 18.31 -19.82
N ASN A 103 6.34 17.25 -19.39
CA ASN A 103 6.49 16.01 -20.14
C ASN A 103 5.37 15.01 -19.78
N ILE A 104 4.18 15.24 -20.33
CA ILE A 104 3.00 14.42 -20.07
C ILE A 104 3.21 12.96 -20.53
N LYS A 105 3.94 12.72 -21.64
CA LYS A 105 4.22 11.38 -22.14
C LYS A 105 5.03 10.56 -21.14
N GLU A 106 6.08 11.14 -20.59
CA GLU A 106 6.92 10.50 -19.59
C GLU A 106 6.16 10.33 -18.25
N ALA A 107 5.37 11.34 -17.84
CA ALA A 107 4.52 11.25 -16.64
C ALA A 107 3.54 10.06 -16.70
N LYS A 108 2.88 9.84 -17.85
CA LYS A 108 2.01 8.68 -18.10
C LYS A 108 2.76 7.35 -17.96
N LYS A 109 3.95 7.26 -18.57
CA LYS A 109 4.80 6.07 -18.52
C LYS A 109 5.23 5.77 -17.07
N LEU A 110 5.73 6.78 -16.34
CA LEU A 110 6.16 6.62 -14.95
C LEU A 110 4.97 6.27 -14.04
N LEU A 111 3.80 6.89 -14.27
CA LEU A 111 2.59 6.57 -13.52
C LEU A 111 2.16 5.11 -13.73
N SER A 112 2.29 4.55 -14.94
CA SER A 112 1.94 3.16 -15.22
C SER A 112 2.74 2.12 -14.42
N TYR A 113 3.86 2.50 -13.82
CA TYR A 113 4.63 1.62 -12.93
C TYR A 113 4.09 1.57 -11.50
N VAL A 114 3.26 2.53 -11.11
CA VAL A 114 2.75 2.67 -9.74
C VAL A 114 1.22 2.60 -9.62
N VAL A 115 0.50 2.46 -10.75
CA VAL A 115 -0.95 2.27 -10.78
C VAL A 115 -1.35 1.10 -11.68
N SER A 116 -2.48 0.46 -11.37
CA SER A 116 -3.02 -0.67 -12.16
C SER A 116 -3.95 -0.24 -13.30
N ARG A 117 -4.34 1.05 -13.36
CA ARG A 117 -5.24 1.58 -14.40
C ARG A 117 -4.49 1.90 -15.70
N ASP A 118 -5.23 1.97 -16.79
CA ASP A 118 -4.68 2.41 -18.08
C ASP A 118 -4.31 3.90 -18.00
N THR A 119 -3.05 4.23 -18.34
CA THR A 119 -2.53 5.59 -18.21
C THR A 119 -2.38 6.33 -19.55
N THR A 120 -2.50 5.61 -20.69
CA THR A 120 -2.21 6.11 -22.03
C THR A 120 -3.06 7.32 -22.43
N MET A 121 -4.32 7.34 -22.04
CA MET A 121 -5.30 8.39 -22.40
C MET A 121 -5.48 9.47 -21.34
N LEU A 122 -4.79 9.38 -20.19
CA LEU A 122 -4.95 10.35 -19.11
C LEU A 122 -4.44 11.74 -19.49
N ASN A 123 -5.19 12.77 -19.16
CA ASN A 123 -4.70 14.15 -19.18
C ASN A 123 -3.94 14.49 -17.88
N GLU A 124 -3.33 15.69 -17.84
CA GLU A 124 -2.53 16.13 -16.68
C GLU A 124 -3.30 16.08 -15.35
N GLN A 125 -4.56 16.53 -15.34
CA GLN A 125 -5.39 16.51 -14.13
C GLN A 125 -5.70 15.09 -13.67
N GLN A 126 -5.94 14.19 -14.61
CA GLN A 126 -6.17 12.78 -14.31
C GLN A 126 -4.88 12.08 -13.80
N ILE A 127 -3.70 12.48 -14.30
CA ILE A 127 -2.41 12.00 -13.79
C ILE A 127 -2.22 12.43 -12.34
N LYS A 128 -2.42 13.73 -12.03
CA LYS A 128 -2.31 14.26 -10.66
C LYS A 128 -3.28 13.59 -9.71
N LYS A 129 -4.52 13.36 -10.15
CA LYS A 129 -5.56 12.66 -9.41
C LYS A 129 -5.13 11.22 -9.10
N ALA A 130 -4.75 10.45 -10.13
CA ALA A 130 -4.28 9.07 -9.98
C ALA A 130 -3.06 8.97 -9.06
N LEU A 131 -2.18 9.96 -9.10
CA LEU A 131 -1.00 10.03 -8.24
C LEU A 131 -1.38 10.22 -6.76
N ILE A 132 -2.32 11.12 -6.45
CA ILE A 132 -2.81 11.31 -5.08
C ILE A 132 -3.52 10.05 -4.58
N GLU A 133 -4.36 9.43 -5.39
CA GLU A 133 -5.06 8.18 -5.06
C GLU A 133 -4.07 7.06 -4.70
N THR A 134 -3.06 6.84 -5.56
CA THR A 134 -2.08 5.76 -5.32
C THR A 134 -1.17 6.04 -4.12
N ILE A 135 -0.79 7.31 -3.86
CA ILE A 135 -0.05 7.66 -2.64
C ILE A 135 -0.91 7.38 -1.40
N SER A 136 -2.18 7.74 -1.44
CA SER A 136 -3.11 7.54 -0.31
C SER A 136 -3.30 6.06 0.00
N GLU A 137 -3.62 5.24 -0.99
CA GLU A 137 -3.81 3.80 -0.87
C GLU A 137 -2.53 3.10 -0.40
N ASN A 138 -1.39 3.37 -1.06
CA ASN A 138 -0.13 2.75 -0.71
C ASN A 138 0.48 3.27 0.62
N THR A 139 0.02 4.38 1.17
CA THR A 139 0.33 4.75 2.56
C THR A 139 -0.20 3.69 3.54
N ILE A 140 -1.38 3.14 3.27
CA ILE A 140 -1.91 2.03 4.06
C ILE A 140 -1.14 0.74 3.73
N ASP A 141 -1.14 0.29 2.48
CA ASP A 141 -0.66 -1.03 2.07
C ASP A 141 0.86 -1.18 2.14
N GLY A 142 1.57 -0.09 1.92
CA GLY A 142 3.04 -0.06 1.90
C GLY A 142 3.68 0.26 3.23
N VAL A 143 2.96 0.91 4.17
CA VAL A 143 3.56 1.41 5.42
C VAL A 143 2.72 1.04 6.63
N ILE A 144 1.48 1.49 6.71
CA ILE A 144 0.67 1.39 7.93
C ILE A 144 0.28 -0.06 8.23
N ALA A 145 -0.19 -0.82 7.24
CA ALA A 145 -0.54 -2.21 7.44
C ALA A 145 0.70 -3.10 7.73
N PRO A 146 1.85 -2.96 7.05
CA PRO A 146 3.10 -3.58 7.49
C PRO A 146 3.45 -3.32 8.95
N LEU A 147 3.40 -2.07 9.41
CA LEU A 147 3.66 -1.69 10.80
C LEU A 147 2.63 -2.30 11.76
N PHE A 148 1.36 -2.34 11.37
CA PHE A 148 0.29 -2.95 12.14
C PHE A 148 0.54 -4.46 12.37
N TYR A 149 0.85 -5.21 11.30
CA TYR A 149 1.11 -6.65 11.40
C TYR A 149 2.43 -6.96 12.13
N LEU A 150 3.43 -6.09 11.98
CA LEU A 150 4.66 -6.17 12.74
C LEU A 150 4.38 -6.05 14.25
N ALA A 151 3.58 -5.06 14.66
CA ALA A 151 3.25 -4.84 16.06
C ALA A 151 2.34 -5.95 16.62
N LEU A 152 1.34 -6.37 15.86
CA LEU A 152 0.47 -7.48 16.23
C LEU A 152 1.29 -8.76 16.44
N GLY A 153 2.18 -9.08 15.50
CA GLY A 153 3.07 -10.23 15.60
C GLY A 153 4.04 -10.14 16.77
N ALA A 154 4.52 -8.96 17.13
CA ALA A 154 5.41 -8.76 18.26
C ALA A 154 4.75 -9.14 19.60
N LYS A 155 3.44 -8.93 19.76
CA LYS A 155 2.69 -9.36 20.95
C LYS A 155 2.65 -10.89 21.10
N PHE A 156 2.71 -11.63 19.99
CA PHE A 156 2.70 -13.09 19.98
C PHE A 156 4.07 -13.70 19.73
N GLY A 157 5.10 -12.86 19.67
CA GLY A 157 6.46 -13.30 19.38
C GLY A 157 6.67 -13.79 17.93
N ILE A 158 5.83 -13.45 16.95
CA ILE A 158 5.87 -13.83 15.51
C ILE A 158 5.84 -12.61 14.59
N ASP A 159 6.59 -11.57 14.93
CA ASP A 159 6.53 -10.26 14.30
C ASP A 159 6.88 -10.27 12.81
N ILE A 160 8.01 -10.87 12.43
CA ILE A 160 8.40 -10.91 11.02
C ILE A 160 7.58 -11.92 10.21
N GLU A 161 7.09 -12.98 10.83
CA GLU A 161 6.21 -13.94 10.17
C GLU A 161 4.89 -13.28 9.75
N LEU A 162 4.25 -12.51 10.63
CA LEU A 162 3.02 -11.79 10.30
C LEU A 162 3.27 -10.66 9.29
N LEU A 163 4.37 -9.91 9.43
CA LEU A 163 4.77 -8.91 8.45
C LEU A 163 4.97 -9.52 7.07
N VAL A 164 5.72 -10.62 6.96
CA VAL A 164 5.98 -11.31 5.68
C VAL A 164 4.71 -11.92 5.11
N ALA A 165 3.87 -12.56 5.93
CA ALA A 165 2.59 -13.12 5.50
C ALA A 165 1.68 -12.03 4.91
N TYR A 166 1.54 -10.88 5.58
CA TYR A 166 0.81 -9.75 5.06
C TYR A 166 1.36 -9.30 3.69
N LYS A 167 2.67 -9.10 3.58
CA LYS A 167 3.29 -8.64 2.31
C LYS A 167 3.18 -9.67 1.19
N ILE A 168 3.15 -10.96 1.49
CA ILE A 168 2.87 -12.00 0.50
C ILE A 168 1.45 -11.85 -0.04
N VAL A 169 0.46 -11.72 0.84
CA VAL A 169 -0.95 -11.58 0.45
C VAL A 169 -1.15 -10.31 -0.38
N ASN A 170 -0.62 -9.18 0.06
CA ASN A 170 -0.68 -7.90 -0.65
C ASN A 170 0.01 -7.97 -2.04
N THR A 171 1.14 -8.68 -2.14
CA THR A 171 1.81 -8.90 -3.43
C THR A 171 1.00 -9.84 -4.34
N LEU A 172 0.38 -10.88 -3.77
CA LEU A 172 -0.51 -11.77 -4.51
C LEU A 172 -1.73 -11.03 -5.07
N ASP A 173 -2.39 -10.19 -4.26
CA ASP A 173 -3.49 -9.37 -4.75
C ASP A 173 -3.05 -8.47 -5.90
N SER A 174 -1.94 -7.76 -5.73
CA SER A 174 -1.38 -6.88 -6.77
C SER A 174 -1.03 -7.62 -8.07
N MET A 175 -0.69 -8.93 -8.02
CA MET A 175 -0.30 -9.71 -9.19
C MET A 175 -1.44 -10.48 -9.83
N VAL A 176 -2.36 -11.04 -9.04
CA VAL A 176 -3.41 -11.96 -9.51
C VAL A 176 -4.80 -11.61 -9.01
N GLY A 177 -4.98 -10.61 -8.15
CA GLY A 177 -6.29 -10.22 -7.57
C GLY A 177 -7.27 -9.55 -8.55
N TYR A 178 -6.91 -9.42 -9.82
CA TYR A 178 -7.72 -8.73 -10.82
C TYR A 178 -9.01 -9.48 -11.17
N LYS A 179 -10.11 -8.74 -11.38
CA LYS A 179 -11.42 -9.28 -11.79
C LYS A 179 -11.55 -9.55 -13.29
N ASN A 180 -10.41 -9.63 -14.03
CA ASN A 180 -10.41 -10.00 -15.44
C ASN A 180 -10.68 -11.50 -15.65
N LYS A 181 -10.92 -11.90 -16.91
CA LYS A 181 -11.27 -13.30 -17.26
C LYS A 181 -10.24 -14.31 -16.75
N LYS A 182 -8.94 -13.97 -16.78
CA LYS A 182 -7.84 -14.86 -16.35
C LYS A 182 -7.86 -15.10 -14.85
N TYR A 183 -8.06 -14.06 -14.04
CA TYR A 183 -7.80 -14.11 -12.59
C TYR A 183 -9.07 -14.12 -11.73
N ARG A 184 -10.25 -13.97 -12.31
CA ARG A 184 -11.52 -13.86 -11.57
C ARG A 184 -11.74 -14.96 -10.55
N LYS A 185 -11.41 -16.24 -10.90
CA LYS A 185 -11.51 -17.37 -9.99
C LYS A 185 -10.17 -17.65 -9.31
N PHE A 186 -9.09 -17.65 -10.09
CA PHE A 186 -7.74 -17.97 -9.60
C PHE A 186 -7.24 -16.96 -8.56
N GLY A 187 -7.45 -15.66 -8.76
CA GLY A 187 -7.05 -14.61 -7.83
C GLY A 187 -8.01 -14.35 -6.67
N TYR A 188 -9.15 -15.02 -6.62
CA TYR A 188 -10.21 -14.74 -5.65
C TYR A 188 -9.75 -14.79 -4.20
N PHE A 189 -9.04 -15.85 -3.80
CA PHE A 189 -8.58 -15.98 -2.43
C PHE A 189 -7.51 -14.94 -2.08
N SER A 190 -6.61 -14.61 -3.02
CA SER A 190 -5.62 -13.54 -2.83
C SER A 190 -6.30 -12.19 -2.56
N ALA A 191 -7.25 -11.80 -3.43
CA ALA A 191 -7.98 -10.55 -3.30
C ALA A 191 -8.82 -10.50 -2.02
N LYS A 192 -9.53 -11.58 -1.68
CA LYS A 192 -10.36 -11.61 -0.48
C LYS A 192 -9.54 -11.60 0.81
N THR A 193 -8.43 -12.32 0.83
CA THR A 193 -7.54 -12.30 2.00
C THR A 193 -6.92 -10.92 2.19
N ASP A 194 -6.50 -10.24 1.12
CA ASP A 194 -6.02 -8.86 1.19
C ASP A 194 -7.10 -7.90 1.69
N ASP A 195 -8.33 -8.00 1.17
CA ASP A 195 -9.48 -7.22 1.64
C ASP A 195 -9.67 -7.36 3.18
N TYR A 196 -9.57 -8.59 3.72
CA TYR A 196 -9.70 -8.84 5.16
C TYR A 196 -8.50 -8.33 5.97
N LEU A 197 -7.29 -8.56 5.49
CA LEU A 197 -6.08 -8.11 6.19
C LEU A 197 -6.00 -6.58 6.24
N ASN A 198 -6.42 -5.89 5.20
CA ASN A 198 -6.45 -4.42 5.18
C ASN A 198 -7.65 -3.80 5.90
N PHE A 199 -8.63 -4.60 6.36
CA PHE A 199 -9.85 -4.06 6.96
C PHE A 199 -9.59 -3.15 8.17
N ILE A 200 -8.82 -3.61 9.15
CA ILE A 200 -8.47 -2.82 10.35
C ILE A 200 -7.43 -1.75 10.03
N PRO A 201 -6.29 -2.08 9.37
CA PRO A 201 -5.27 -1.09 9.03
C PRO A 201 -5.80 0.11 8.24
N ALA A 202 -6.67 -0.12 7.24
CA ALA A 202 -7.24 0.96 6.44
C ALA A 202 -8.07 1.93 7.28
N ARG A 203 -8.82 1.47 8.26
CA ARG A 203 -9.67 2.31 9.12
C ARG A 203 -8.85 3.12 10.11
N ILE A 204 -7.98 2.45 10.86
CA ILE A 204 -7.13 3.12 11.86
C ILE A 204 -6.13 4.04 11.15
N GLY A 205 -5.47 3.55 10.10
CA GLY A 205 -4.47 4.30 9.35
C GLY A 205 -5.06 5.55 8.68
N SER A 206 -6.23 5.44 8.06
CA SER A 206 -6.89 6.60 7.45
C SER A 206 -7.35 7.63 8.47
N PHE A 207 -7.74 7.20 9.67
CA PHE A 207 -8.02 8.12 10.77
C PHE A 207 -6.75 8.87 11.20
N VAL A 208 -5.61 8.17 11.33
CA VAL A 208 -4.31 8.82 11.61
C VAL A 208 -3.90 9.75 10.47
N MET A 209 -4.11 9.37 9.20
CA MET A 209 -3.88 10.23 8.04
C MET A 209 -4.74 11.49 8.11
N LEU A 210 -6.04 11.35 8.41
CA LEU A 210 -6.94 12.51 8.56
C LEU A 210 -6.44 13.44 9.65
N CYS A 211 -6.17 12.93 10.86
CA CYS A 211 -5.68 13.73 11.97
C CYS A 211 -4.36 14.45 11.64
N SER A 212 -3.39 13.74 11.03
CA SER A 212 -2.09 14.30 10.64
C SER A 212 -2.20 15.39 9.56
N GLY A 213 -3.27 15.34 8.76
CA GLY A 213 -3.51 16.27 7.66
C GLY A 213 -4.40 17.48 8.01
N LEU A 214 -5.06 17.48 9.17
CA LEU A 214 -6.00 18.57 9.51
C LEU A 214 -5.33 19.96 9.56
N PHE A 215 -4.06 20.06 9.90
CA PHE A 215 -3.29 21.31 9.86
C PHE A 215 -3.17 21.91 8.46
N TYR A 216 -3.34 21.10 7.41
CA TYR A 216 -3.31 21.56 6.01
C TYR A 216 -4.70 21.83 5.46
N SER A 217 -5.75 21.48 6.20
CA SER A 217 -7.12 21.67 5.78
C SER A 217 -7.58 23.12 5.98
N LYS A 218 -8.26 23.66 4.97
CA LYS A 218 -8.91 24.98 5.07
C LYS A 218 -10.20 24.95 5.91
N ASN A 219 -10.83 23.78 6.03
CA ASN A 219 -12.07 23.60 6.76
C ASN A 219 -12.15 22.19 7.36
N ILE A 220 -11.78 22.08 8.62
CA ILE A 220 -11.72 20.81 9.37
C ILE A 220 -13.08 20.09 9.37
N LYS A 221 -14.18 20.81 9.60
CA LYS A 221 -15.54 20.21 9.61
C LYS A 221 -15.88 19.59 8.27
N LYS A 222 -15.53 20.27 7.17
CA LYS A 222 -15.73 19.76 5.81
C LYS A 222 -14.87 18.52 5.55
N SER A 223 -13.61 18.52 5.97
CA SER A 223 -12.70 17.37 5.81
C SER A 223 -13.23 16.13 6.51
N ILE A 224 -13.67 16.27 7.77
CA ILE A 224 -14.27 15.18 8.54
C ILE A 224 -15.58 14.71 7.87
N SER A 225 -16.43 15.64 7.41
CA SER A 225 -17.68 15.30 6.72
C SER A 225 -17.43 14.49 5.43
N ILE A 226 -16.46 14.90 4.60
CA ILE A 226 -16.08 14.18 3.37
C ILE A 226 -15.59 12.79 3.74
N PHE A 227 -14.68 12.66 4.70
CA PHE A 227 -14.18 11.36 5.16
C PHE A 227 -15.33 10.43 5.58
N LEU A 228 -16.21 10.89 6.45
CA LEU A 228 -17.30 10.07 6.98
C LEU A 228 -18.33 9.66 5.91
N LYS A 229 -18.64 10.55 4.96
CA LYS A 229 -19.66 10.30 3.94
C LYS A 229 -19.14 9.50 2.74
N ASN A 230 -17.87 9.67 2.35
CA ASN A 230 -17.36 9.16 1.08
C ASN A 230 -16.40 7.99 1.21
N ARG A 231 -16.00 7.57 2.42
CA ARG A 231 -15.04 6.47 2.63
C ARG A 231 -15.45 5.12 2.04
N ASN A 232 -16.72 4.92 1.74
CA ASN A 232 -17.24 3.70 1.13
C ASN A 232 -17.49 3.82 -0.38
N ASN A 233 -17.08 4.92 -1.03
CA ASN A 233 -17.35 5.18 -2.45
C ASN A 233 -16.38 4.48 -3.41
N GLN A 234 -15.55 3.56 -2.93
CA GLN A 234 -14.67 2.73 -3.76
C GLN A 234 -15.19 1.31 -3.93
N THR A 235 -14.72 0.64 -4.99
CA THR A 235 -15.02 -0.79 -5.23
C THR A 235 -14.28 -1.73 -4.27
N SER A 236 -13.12 -1.30 -3.77
CA SER A 236 -12.42 -1.96 -2.66
C SER A 236 -13.03 -1.49 -1.33
N PRO A 237 -13.25 -2.38 -0.36
CA PRO A 237 -13.78 -2.03 0.95
C PRO A 237 -12.80 -1.21 1.80
N ASN A 238 -11.57 -1.06 1.35
CA ASN A 238 -10.47 -0.45 2.09
C ASN A 238 -9.93 0.83 1.44
N ALA A 239 -9.73 0.87 0.12
CA ALA A 239 -9.09 1.99 -0.60
C ALA A 239 -9.85 3.33 -0.46
N GLY A 240 -11.17 3.29 -0.31
CA GLY A 240 -11.96 4.50 -0.11
C GLY A 240 -11.66 5.27 1.17
N PHE A 241 -11.15 4.61 2.21
CA PHE A 241 -10.84 5.25 3.48
C PHE A 241 -9.67 6.24 3.37
N PRO A 242 -8.45 5.84 2.91
CA PRO A 242 -7.35 6.77 2.76
C PRO A 242 -7.61 7.84 1.69
N GLU A 243 -8.28 7.48 0.59
CA GLU A 243 -8.65 8.45 -0.44
C GLU A 243 -9.61 9.52 0.11
N ALA A 244 -10.61 9.13 0.93
CA ALA A 244 -11.55 10.08 1.52
C ALA A 244 -10.87 10.99 2.57
N ALA A 245 -9.89 10.49 3.32
CA ALA A 245 -9.11 11.31 4.23
C ALA A 245 -8.36 12.42 3.46
N ILE A 246 -7.64 12.05 2.40
CA ILE A 246 -6.89 13.02 1.58
C ILE A 246 -7.81 13.95 0.79
N ALA A 247 -8.90 13.44 0.19
CA ALA A 247 -9.89 14.28 -0.50
C ALA A 247 -10.48 15.34 0.44
N GLY A 248 -10.76 14.96 1.68
CA GLY A 248 -11.24 15.88 2.70
C GLY A 248 -10.23 16.94 3.09
N ILE A 249 -8.98 16.56 3.38
CA ILE A 249 -7.88 17.45 3.75
C ILE A 249 -7.63 18.50 2.66
N LEU A 250 -7.57 18.05 1.41
CA LEU A 250 -7.23 18.87 0.26
C LEU A 250 -8.43 19.64 -0.30
N ASP A 251 -9.64 19.28 0.07
CA ASP A 251 -10.88 19.76 -0.56
C ASP A 251 -10.83 19.60 -2.09
N ILE A 252 -10.70 18.37 -2.57
CA ILE A 252 -10.68 17.99 -3.98
C ILE A 252 -11.58 16.78 -4.24
N LYS A 253 -11.83 16.52 -5.52
CA LYS A 253 -12.61 15.36 -5.99
C LYS A 253 -11.67 14.28 -6.51
N LEU A 254 -11.72 13.09 -5.88
CA LEU A 254 -10.99 11.89 -6.26
C LEU A 254 -11.93 10.79 -6.78
N ALA A 255 -11.38 9.63 -7.13
CA ALA A 255 -12.10 8.47 -7.67
C ALA A 255 -12.92 8.80 -8.96
N GLY A 256 -14.11 8.23 -9.13
CA GLY A 256 -14.91 8.35 -10.36
C GLY A 256 -14.49 7.34 -11.44
N PRO A 257 -15.06 7.44 -12.65
CA PRO A 257 -14.82 6.48 -13.73
C PRO A 257 -13.33 6.33 -14.04
N SER A 258 -12.88 5.08 -14.21
CA SER A 258 -11.47 4.75 -14.50
C SER A 258 -11.41 3.54 -15.42
N THR A 259 -10.44 3.51 -16.36
CA THR A 259 -10.27 2.43 -17.33
C THR A 259 -9.23 1.44 -16.85
N TYR A 260 -9.56 0.14 -16.92
CA TYR A 260 -8.68 -0.98 -16.58
C TYR A 260 -8.77 -2.03 -17.69
N PHE A 261 -7.65 -2.39 -18.28
CA PHE A 261 -7.60 -3.38 -19.37
C PHE A 261 -8.59 -3.07 -20.50
N GLY A 262 -8.71 -1.80 -20.89
CA GLY A 262 -9.64 -1.33 -21.93
C GLY A 262 -11.11 -1.20 -21.51
N ASN A 263 -11.49 -1.60 -20.28
CA ASN A 263 -12.85 -1.50 -19.79
C ASN A 263 -13.00 -0.36 -18.78
N THR A 264 -13.98 0.52 -18.97
CA THR A 264 -14.29 1.59 -18.03
C THR A 264 -15.15 1.06 -16.88
N ILE A 265 -14.65 1.22 -15.66
CA ILE A 265 -15.38 0.90 -14.43
C ILE A 265 -15.93 2.21 -13.86
N ASN A 266 -17.25 2.30 -13.73
CA ASN A 266 -17.91 3.43 -13.10
C ASN A 266 -17.76 3.31 -11.57
N LYS A 267 -17.09 4.29 -10.97
CA LYS A 267 -16.94 4.43 -9.52
C LYS A 267 -17.59 5.72 -9.06
N LEU A 268 -18.05 5.74 -7.83
CA LEU A 268 -18.52 6.98 -7.21
C LEU A 268 -17.34 7.94 -6.97
N TYR A 269 -17.62 9.23 -7.00
CA TYR A 269 -16.63 10.23 -6.65
C TYR A 269 -16.46 10.31 -5.11
N ILE A 270 -15.26 10.69 -4.69
CA ILE A 270 -14.90 10.99 -3.30
C ILE A 270 -14.57 12.47 -3.22
N GLY A 271 -15.30 13.23 -2.37
CA GLY A 271 -15.24 14.68 -2.34
C GLY A 271 -16.11 15.35 -3.39
N ASN A 272 -16.37 16.65 -3.23
CA ASN A 272 -17.38 17.38 -4.02
C ASN A 272 -16.79 18.58 -4.78
N ASN A 273 -15.54 18.96 -4.53
CA ASN A 273 -14.93 20.14 -5.12
C ASN A 273 -14.19 19.81 -6.41
N ASP A 274 -14.70 20.30 -7.54
CA ASP A 274 -14.15 20.07 -8.88
C ASP A 274 -12.95 21.01 -9.22
N ARG A 275 -12.37 21.69 -8.22
CA ARG A 275 -11.22 22.54 -8.48
C ARG A 275 -10.05 21.74 -9.06
N LEU A 276 -9.21 22.41 -9.82
CA LEU A 276 -8.00 21.82 -10.37
C LEU A 276 -7.04 21.35 -9.27
N ILE A 277 -6.49 20.15 -9.46
CA ILE A 277 -5.46 19.58 -8.59
C ILE A 277 -4.12 20.23 -8.96
N THR A 278 -3.43 20.72 -7.94
CA THR A 278 -2.13 21.39 -8.07
C THR A 278 -0.98 20.51 -7.60
N LEU A 279 0.26 20.84 -7.94
CA LEU A 279 1.44 20.18 -7.40
C LEU A 279 1.58 20.37 -5.88
N LYS A 280 1.02 21.47 -5.35
CA LYS A 280 0.95 21.71 -3.89
C LYS A 280 0.09 20.66 -3.19
N ASP A 281 -0.99 20.21 -3.79
CA ASP A 281 -1.83 19.14 -3.24
C ASP A 281 -1.06 17.84 -3.11
N ILE A 282 -0.27 17.46 -4.11
CA ILE A 282 0.60 16.29 -4.06
C ILE A 282 1.66 16.46 -2.95
N THR A 283 2.23 17.66 -2.81
CA THR A 283 3.20 17.94 -1.73
C THR A 283 2.56 17.77 -0.34
N ILE A 284 1.32 18.21 -0.16
CA ILE A 284 0.59 18.01 1.10
C ILE A 284 0.34 16.51 1.32
N THR A 285 -0.03 15.77 0.28
CA THR A 285 -0.21 14.31 0.37
C THR A 285 1.07 13.60 0.84
N TYR A 286 2.24 14.01 0.35
CA TYR A 286 3.53 13.50 0.86
C TYR A 286 3.76 13.86 2.33
N LYS A 287 3.42 15.08 2.76
CA LYS A 287 3.55 15.45 4.17
C LYS A 287 2.65 14.56 5.05
N VAL A 288 1.41 14.30 4.61
CA VAL A 288 0.50 13.38 5.31
C VAL A 288 1.08 11.98 5.35
N LEU A 289 1.63 11.45 4.25
CA LEU A 289 2.33 10.15 4.22
C LEU A 289 3.39 10.07 5.32
N PHE A 290 4.35 11.01 5.37
CA PHE A 290 5.46 10.96 6.32
C PHE A 290 4.99 11.15 7.78
N ILE A 291 4.11 12.12 8.02
CA ILE A 291 3.62 12.41 9.38
C ILE A 291 2.78 11.23 9.91
N SER A 292 1.82 10.72 9.11
CA SER A 292 0.97 9.61 9.54
C SER A 292 1.76 8.33 9.76
N SER A 293 2.75 8.03 8.90
CA SER A 293 3.65 6.88 9.06
C SER A 293 4.46 6.97 10.36
N SER A 294 4.99 8.16 10.69
CA SER A 294 5.75 8.39 11.91
C SER A 294 4.88 8.30 13.16
N ILE A 295 3.69 8.90 13.14
CA ILE A 295 2.73 8.79 14.24
C ILE A 295 2.32 7.33 14.44
N PHE A 296 2.02 6.61 13.36
CA PHE A 296 1.60 5.22 13.43
C PHE A 296 2.72 4.31 13.99
N LEU A 297 3.98 4.53 13.60
CA LEU A 297 5.12 3.84 14.19
C LEU A 297 5.18 4.05 15.71
N LEU A 298 5.05 5.30 16.18
CA LEU A 298 5.09 5.60 17.62
C LEU A 298 3.95 4.91 18.37
N LEU A 299 2.73 4.92 17.81
CA LEU A 299 1.60 4.20 18.38
C LEU A 299 1.89 2.69 18.46
N MET A 300 2.46 2.10 17.41
CA MET A 300 2.78 0.67 17.39
C MET A 300 3.90 0.31 18.37
N ILE A 301 4.92 1.17 18.53
CA ILE A 301 5.95 1.00 19.55
C ILE A 301 5.33 1.04 20.95
N GLY A 302 4.42 1.98 21.21
CA GLY A 302 3.66 2.03 22.46
C GLY A 302 2.90 0.73 22.73
N VAL A 303 2.18 0.22 21.72
CA VAL A 303 1.47 -1.06 21.81
C VAL A 303 2.42 -2.22 22.08
N ILE A 304 3.60 -2.28 21.44
CA ILE A 304 4.57 -3.38 21.60
C ILE A 304 5.14 -3.39 23.02
N TYR A 305 5.52 -2.25 23.55
CA TYR A 305 6.21 -2.14 24.84
C TYR A 305 5.28 -1.86 26.03
N GLY A 306 3.99 -1.63 25.78
CA GLY A 306 3.00 -1.41 26.84
C GLY A 306 3.08 -0.02 27.48
N VAL A 307 3.53 0.98 26.72
CA VAL A 307 3.67 2.39 27.16
C VAL A 307 2.54 3.22 26.56
#